data_c4eb338f8322b7e7c262d10360e9417b
#
_entry.id   c4eb338f8322b7e7c262d10360e9417b
#
_cell.length_a   1.000
_cell.length_b   1.000
_cell.length_c   1.000
_cell.angle_alpha   90.00
_cell.angle_beta   90.00
_cell.angle_gamma   90.00
#
_symmetry.space_group_name_H-M   'P 1'
#
loop_
_entity.id
_entity.type
_entity.pdbx_description
1 polymer ?
#
loop_
_entity_poly.entity_id
_entity_poly.type
_entity_poly.pdbx_seq_one_letter_code
_entity_poly.pdbx_strand_id
1 'polypeptide(L)'
;MSILDVKNVTHGFGVRAILQNVSFRLLKGEHVALIGANGEGKSTFLNIITGKLMPDEGTVEWSKRVSVGYLDQHSALKSGTTIRENLRLAFDDLFKMEQEMMKLYEDMSEAEEETVNRMLEDAADIQTILDSSGFYVIDSKIEEVANGLGLGDIGLDKFVDELSGGQRTKVLLTKLLLQNPAILLLDEPTNYLDEDHCRWLTVYLQNYENAFILISHDIPFINDVSNIIYHVENCSLTRYVGNYEEFNRIYELNKQKEEREYEKQQKEIEKLEDFIARNKARVATRGMANSRMKQLEKMDILERPREKPKPSFKFREAKAPSRFLIDAQDLVIGYDQPLTKPMNLQVERNKKIALTGVNGLGKSTLLKTLLGILPPISGNVSSGENVIYGYFEQEDSKNNANTALNEVWNEYPFLTNHEVRLELARCGLTTENITSMMMVLSGGENAKVRLCKILLKELNFLILDEPTNHLDPEAKDELEKALAEFRGTILMVSHEPYFYESFITDVWNLEDFTTRIV
;
A
#
# COMPACT_ATOMS: atom_id res chain seq x y z
N MET A 1 22.62 -10.07 -16.22
CA MET A 1 21.76 -10.57 -17.30
C MET A 1 20.36 -10.10 -16.99
N SER A 2 19.63 -9.54 -17.98
CA SER A 2 18.25 -9.09 -17.74
C SER A 2 17.34 -10.29 -17.53
N ILE A 3 16.48 -10.24 -16.51
CA ILE A 3 15.50 -11.27 -16.21
C ILE A 3 14.08 -10.86 -16.61
N LEU A 4 13.81 -9.54 -16.71
CA LEU A 4 12.61 -8.97 -17.26
C LEU A 4 12.96 -7.75 -18.11
N ASP A 5 12.49 -7.69 -19.35
CA ASP A 5 12.56 -6.55 -20.25
C ASP A 5 11.15 -6.15 -20.70
N VAL A 6 10.77 -4.93 -20.39
CA VAL A 6 9.53 -4.28 -20.85
C VAL A 6 9.90 -3.18 -21.81
N LYS A 7 9.36 -3.19 -23.03
CA LYS A 7 9.74 -2.25 -24.09
C LYS A 7 8.53 -1.51 -24.64
N ASN A 8 8.56 -0.20 -24.53
CA ASN A 8 7.61 0.73 -25.13
C ASN A 8 6.13 0.38 -24.85
N VAL A 9 5.85 -0.04 -23.61
CA VAL A 9 4.50 -0.43 -23.20
C VAL A 9 3.62 0.80 -23.06
N THR A 10 2.46 0.76 -23.72
CA THR A 10 1.38 1.74 -23.60
C THR A 10 0.12 1.00 -23.18
N HIS A 11 -0.62 1.56 -22.23
CA HIS A 11 -1.90 1.03 -21.78
C HIS A 11 -2.79 2.11 -21.20
N GLY A 12 -4.11 2.00 -21.45
CA GLY A 12 -5.12 2.90 -20.92
C GLY A 12 -6.47 2.25 -20.72
N PHE A 13 -7.33 2.89 -19.93
CA PHE A 13 -8.71 2.48 -19.74
C PHE A 13 -9.65 3.49 -20.41
N GLY A 14 -10.23 3.10 -21.55
CA GLY A 14 -11.07 3.97 -22.36
C GLY A 14 -10.28 5.17 -22.90
N VAL A 15 -10.61 6.39 -22.46
CA VAL A 15 -9.93 7.63 -22.89
C VAL A 15 -8.71 7.97 -22.02
N ARG A 16 -8.60 7.36 -20.84
CA ARG A 16 -7.54 7.65 -19.87
C ARG A 16 -6.31 6.80 -20.14
N ALA A 17 -5.22 7.45 -20.57
CA ALA A 17 -3.90 6.81 -20.62
C ALA A 17 -3.36 6.63 -19.20
N ILE A 18 -2.81 5.45 -18.91
CA ILE A 18 -2.20 5.11 -17.60
C ILE A 18 -0.69 4.98 -17.75
N LEU A 19 -0.24 4.32 -18.82
CA LEU A 19 1.17 4.16 -19.15
C LEU A 19 1.37 4.55 -20.62
N GLN A 20 2.39 5.35 -20.92
CA GLN A 20 2.71 5.79 -22.29
C GLN A 20 4.18 5.53 -22.58
N ASN A 21 4.44 4.65 -23.54
CA ASN A 21 5.79 4.33 -24.04
C ASN A 21 6.77 3.97 -22.90
N VAL A 22 6.31 3.21 -21.92
CA VAL A 22 7.07 2.86 -20.72
C VAL A 22 8.03 1.72 -21.03
N SER A 23 9.28 1.89 -20.60
CA SER A 23 10.29 0.83 -20.67
C SER A 23 10.87 0.55 -19.28
N PHE A 24 11.00 -0.74 -18.95
CA PHE A 24 11.47 -1.20 -17.65
C PHE A 24 12.42 -2.38 -17.83
N ARG A 25 13.45 -2.45 -17.01
CA ARG A 25 14.39 -3.57 -16.99
C ARG A 25 14.70 -3.99 -15.56
N LEU A 26 14.64 -5.30 -15.31
CA LEU A 26 15.06 -5.90 -14.05
C LEU A 26 16.28 -6.80 -14.26
N LEU A 27 17.31 -6.59 -13.48
CA LEU A 27 18.50 -7.42 -13.46
C LEU A 27 18.47 -8.37 -12.26
N LYS A 28 19.27 -9.44 -12.32
CA LYS A 28 19.41 -10.38 -11.20
C LYS A 28 19.97 -9.66 -9.96
N GLY A 29 19.33 -9.87 -8.81
CA GLY A 29 19.73 -9.26 -7.52
C GLY A 29 19.39 -7.78 -7.40
N GLU A 30 18.58 -7.19 -8.30
CA GLU A 30 18.05 -5.85 -8.11
C GLU A 30 16.82 -5.89 -7.19
N HIS A 31 16.84 -5.04 -6.18
CA HIS A 31 15.76 -4.80 -5.24
C HIS A 31 15.05 -3.50 -5.66
N VAL A 32 13.98 -3.66 -6.40
CA VAL A 32 13.26 -2.54 -7.02
C VAL A 32 12.06 -2.14 -6.19
N ALA A 33 11.95 -0.86 -5.81
CA ALA A 33 10.69 -0.29 -5.37
C ALA A 33 10.02 0.49 -6.51
N LEU A 34 8.75 0.20 -6.75
CA LEU A 34 7.88 0.91 -7.69
C LEU A 34 7.04 1.91 -6.92
N ILE A 35 7.35 3.19 -7.03
CA ILE A 35 6.70 4.28 -6.30
C ILE A 35 5.93 5.21 -7.23
N GLY A 36 5.06 6.01 -6.66
CA GLY A 36 4.22 6.99 -7.36
C GLY A 36 2.91 7.21 -6.62
N ALA A 37 2.19 8.25 -6.92
CA ALA A 37 0.91 8.54 -6.29
C ALA A 37 -0.14 7.45 -6.61
N ASN A 38 -1.22 7.43 -5.83
CA ASN A 38 -2.31 6.51 -6.08
C ASN A 38 -2.98 6.83 -7.43
N GLY A 39 -3.36 5.77 -8.16
CA GLY A 39 -3.96 5.90 -9.49
C GLY A 39 -2.99 6.17 -10.65
N GLU A 40 -1.67 6.26 -10.41
CA GLU A 40 -0.64 6.44 -11.45
C GLU A 40 -0.33 5.17 -12.26
N GLY A 41 -0.89 4.02 -11.87
CA GLY A 41 -0.73 2.80 -12.66
C GLY A 41 0.29 1.79 -12.12
N LYS A 42 0.72 1.89 -10.86
CA LYS A 42 1.64 0.91 -10.23
C LYS A 42 1.12 -0.53 -10.32
N SER A 43 -0.09 -0.77 -9.82
CA SER A 43 -0.74 -2.10 -9.87
C SER A 43 -1.11 -2.50 -11.30
N THR A 44 -1.44 -1.54 -12.20
CA THR A 44 -1.65 -1.79 -13.62
C THR A 44 -0.37 -2.31 -14.26
N PHE A 45 0.78 -1.70 -13.97
CA PHE A 45 2.08 -2.16 -14.43
C PHE A 45 2.39 -3.57 -13.93
N LEU A 46 2.16 -3.88 -12.63
CA LEU A 46 2.32 -5.24 -12.11
C LEU A 46 1.41 -6.25 -12.83
N ASN A 47 0.15 -5.89 -13.10
CA ASN A 47 -0.76 -6.75 -13.83
C ASN A 47 -0.32 -7.00 -15.28
N ILE A 48 0.31 -6.02 -15.93
CA ILE A 48 0.86 -6.18 -17.26
C ILE A 48 2.06 -7.11 -17.26
N ILE A 49 3.02 -6.92 -16.36
CA ILE A 49 4.20 -7.79 -16.29
C ILE A 49 3.89 -9.22 -15.85
N THR A 50 2.83 -9.41 -15.06
CA THR A 50 2.34 -10.75 -14.68
C THR A 50 1.46 -11.41 -15.75
N GLY A 51 1.14 -10.70 -16.83
CA GLY A 51 0.28 -11.22 -17.91
C GLY A 51 -1.21 -11.28 -17.58
N LYS A 52 -1.64 -10.72 -16.43
CA LYS A 52 -3.05 -10.60 -16.08
C LYS A 52 -3.77 -9.55 -16.93
N LEU A 53 -3.02 -8.58 -17.42
CA LEU A 53 -3.50 -7.50 -18.28
C LEU A 53 -2.61 -7.43 -19.51
N MET A 54 -3.22 -7.41 -20.71
CA MET A 54 -2.49 -7.22 -21.96
C MET A 54 -2.25 -5.73 -22.18
N PRO A 55 -1.02 -5.29 -22.52
CA PRO A 55 -0.77 -3.92 -22.93
C PRO A 55 -1.41 -3.63 -24.29
N ASP A 56 -1.77 -2.36 -24.55
CA ASP A 56 -2.30 -1.94 -25.84
C ASP A 56 -1.19 -1.92 -26.91
N GLU A 57 0.03 -1.53 -26.50
CA GLU A 57 1.23 -1.53 -27.34
C GLU A 57 2.45 -1.94 -26.53
N GLY A 58 3.51 -2.38 -27.22
CA GLY A 58 4.77 -2.78 -26.61
C GLY A 58 4.88 -4.26 -26.31
N THR A 59 5.96 -4.67 -25.64
CA THR A 59 6.25 -6.08 -25.34
C THR A 59 6.79 -6.26 -23.92
N VAL A 60 6.44 -7.40 -23.32
CA VAL A 60 6.95 -7.86 -22.03
C VAL A 60 7.69 -9.18 -22.27
N GLU A 61 8.96 -9.23 -21.99
CA GLU A 61 9.82 -10.39 -22.25
C GLU A 61 10.46 -10.88 -20.95
N TRP A 62 10.07 -12.06 -20.49
CA TRP A 62 10.70 -12.75 -19.38
C TRP A 62 11.85 -13.63 -19.87
N SER A 63 12.93 -13.70 -19.10
CA SER A 63 14.00 -14.66 -19.35
C SER A 63 13.48 -16.10 -19.22
N LYS A 64 13.98 -17.00 -20.06
CA LYS A 64 13.55 -18.42 -20.04
C LYS A 64 13.91 -19.06 -18.68
N ARG A 65 13.00 -19.86 -18.13
CA ARG A 65 13.15 -20.62 -16.88
C ARG A 65 13.29 -19.78 -15.60
N VAL A 66 12.68 -18.60 -15.56
CA VAL A 66 12.64 -17.78 -14.34
C VAL A 66 11.34 -18.09 -13.59
N SER A 67 11.47 -18.45 -12.31
CA SER A 67 10.31 -18.57 -11.41
C SER A 67 9.90 -17.19 -10.93
N VAL A 68 8.62 -16.87 -11.09
CA VAL A 68 8.03 -15.60 -10.65
C VAL A 68 7.01 -15.91 -9.55
N GLY A 69 7.21 -15.33 -8.39
CA GLY A 69 6.27 -15.38 -7.30
C GLY A 69 5.54 -14.04 -7.17
N TYR A 70 4.21 -14.07 -7.14
CA TYR A 70 3.40 -12.87 -7.00
C TYR A 70 2.44 -12.99 -5.82
N LEU A 71 2.51 -12.02 -4.90
CA LEU A 71 1.54 -11.90 -3.82
C LEU A 71 0.24 -11.37 -4.39
N ASP A 72 -0.65 -12.27 -4.77
CA ASP A 72 -2.00 -11.94 -5.21
C ASP A 72 -2.98 -12.07 -4.03
N GLN A 73 -3.64 -10.97 -3.68
CA GLN A 73 -4.67 -10.95 -2.63
C GLN A 73 -5.87 -11.87 -2.95
N HIS A 74 -6.05 -12.25 -4.22
CA HIS A 74 -7.09 -13.17 -4.69
C HIS A 74 -6.62 -14.61 -4.84
N SER A 75 -5.35 -14.92 -4.54
CA SER A 75 -4.85 -16.29 -4.55
C SER A 75 -5.60 -17.13 -3.53
N ALA A 76 -6.17 -18.25 -3.99
CA ALA A 76 -6.94 -19.13 -3.12
C ALA A 76 -6.00 -20.04 -2.32
N LEU A 77 -6.13 -20.03 -1.00
CA LEU A 77 -5.62 -21.08 -0.15
C LEU A 77 -6.47 -22.34 -0.36
N LYS A 78 -5.87 -23.51 -0.22
CA LYS A 78 -6.59 -24.78 -0.38
C LYS A 78 -7.53 -24.97 0.83
N SER A 79 -8.83 -24.85 0.61
CA SER A 79 -9.86 -25.07 1.62
C SER A 79 -9.79 -26.45 2.24
N GLY A 80 -10.17 -26.57 3.51
CA GLY A 80 -10.19 -27.82 4.24
C GLY A 80 -8.81 -28.32 4.67
N THR A 81 -7.77 -27.49 4.58
CA THR A 81 -6.41 -27.81 5.02
C THR A 81 -5.93 -26.84 6.10
N THR A 82 -4.95 -27.26 6.89
CA THR A 82 -4.30 -26.43 7.90
C THR A 82 -3.35 -25.42 7.29
N ILE A 83 -2.92 -24.42 8.07
CA ILE A 83 -1.88 -23.47 7.67
C ILE A 83 -0.60 -24.23 7.31
N ARG A 84 -0.16 -25.17 8.18
CA ARG A 84 1.05 -25.98 7.96
C ARG A 84 1.00 -26.74 6.62
N GLU A 85 -0.13 -27.39 6.34
CA GLU A 85 -0.31 -28.11 5.06
C GLU A 85 -0.25 -27.18 3.85
N ASN A 86 -0.85 -25.98 3.94
CA ASN A 86 -0.75 -24.98 2.87
C ASN A 86 0.68 -24.46 2.65
N LEU A 87 1.45 -24.27 3.73
CA LEU A 87 2.84 -23.83 3.64
C LEU A 87 3.74 -24.92 3.06
N ARG A 88 3.50 -26.20 3.38
CA ARG A 88 4.19 -27.34 2.78
C ARG A 88 4.01 -27.43 1.27
N LEU A 89 2.89 -26.95 0.72
CA LEU A 89 2.70 -26.87 -0.74
C LEU A 89 3.73 -25.97 -1.46
N ALA A 90 4.47 -25.12 -0.74
CA ALA A 90 5.59 -24.37 -1.31
C ALA A 90 6.72 -25.30 -1.78
N PHE A 91 6.78 -26.51 -1.26
CA PHE A 91 7.81 -27.53 -1.52
C PHE A 91 7.25 -28.78 -2.19
N ASP A 92 6.05 -28.68 -2.81
CA ASP A 92 5.33 -29.83 -3.39
C ASP A 92 6.18 -30.63 -4.38
N ASP A 93 7.04 -29.96 -5.15
CA ASP A 93 7.94 -30.64 -6.10
C ASP A 93 9.02 -31.49 -5.39
N LEU A 94 9.52 -31.03 -4.24
CA LEU A 94 10.48 -31.81 -3.44
C LEU A 94 9.80 -33.02 -2.79
N PHE A 95 8.57 -32.88 -2.29
CA PHE A 95 7.80 -34.01 -1.77
C PHE A 95 7.45 -35.04 -2.83
N LYS A 96 7.17 -34.61 -4.07
CA LYS A 96 6.97 -35.51 -5.20
C LYS A 96 8.25 -36.28 -5.55
N MET A 97 9.41 -35.60 -5.56
CA MET A 97 10.70 -36.24 -5.79
C MET A 97 11.02 -37.27 -4.69
N GLU A 98 10.72 -36.98 -3.42
CA GLU A 98 10.86 -37.97 -2.34
C GLU A 98 9.97 -39.18 -2.57
N GLN A 99 8.71 -38.99 -2.95
CA GLN A 99 7.79 -40.08 -3.25
C GLN A 99 8.28 -40.91 -4.43
N GLU A 100 8.81 -40.26 -5.47
CA GLU A 100 9.42 -40.96 -6.63
C GLU A 100 10.64 -41.76 -6.20
N MET A 101 11.50 -41.22 -5.38
CA MET A 101 12.67 -41.94 -4.84
C MET A 101 12.24 -43.17 -4.01
N MET A 102 11.24 -42.99 -3.12
CA MET A 102 10.71 -44.12 -2.33
C MET A 102 10.11 -45.20 -3.21
N LYS A 103 9.38 -44.82 -4.26
CA LYS A 103 8.85 -45.77 -5.23
C LYS A 103 9.94 -46.52 -5.99
N LEU A 104 11.02 -45.84 -6.39
CA LEU A 104 12.18 -46.51 -7.00
C LEU A 104 12.76 -47.58 -6.07
N TYR A 105 12.90 -47.30 -4.77
CA TYR A 105 13.37 -48.29 -3.79
C TYR A 105 12.40 -49.48 -3.62
N GLU A 106 11.10 -49.27 -3.66
CA GLU A 106 10.10 -50.34 -3.63
C GLU A 106 10.19 -51.21 -4.88
N ASP A 107 10.23 -50.60 -6.07
CA ASP A 107 10.24 -51.27 -7.37
C ASP A 107 11.56 -52.07 -7.60
N MET A 108 12.67 -51.68 -6.94
CA MET A 108 13.95 -52.43 -7.00
C MET A 108 13.84 -53.85 -6.48
N SER A 109 12.91 -54.15 -5.57
CA SER A 109 12.72 -55.47 -4.99
C SER A 109 12.22 -56.51 -6.00
N GLU A 110 11.64 -56.10 -7.12
CA GLU A 110 11.03 -56.93 -8.14
C GLU A 110 11.76 -56.84 -9.51
N ALA A 111 12.83 -56.02 -9.62
CA ALA A 111 13.49 -55.71 -10.87
C ALA A 111 14.73 -56.62 -11.15
N GLU A 112 15.08 -56.73 -12.44
CA GLU A 112 16.32 -57.42 -12.88
C GLU A 112 17.57 -56.57 -12.55
N GLU A 113 18.73 -57.23 -12.36
CA GLU A 113 19.97 -56.62 -11.86
C GLU A 113 20.44 -55.40 -12.66
N GLU A 114 20.29 -55.39 -13.98
CA GLU A 114 20.66 -54.26 -14.85
C GLU A 114 19.71 -53.05 -14.66
N THR A 115 18.45 -53.32 -14.40
CA THR A 115 17.42 -52.29 -14.10
C THR A 115 17.62 -51.70 -12.70
N VAL A 116 17.98 -52.55 -11.72
CA VAL A 116 18.28 -52.11 -10.34
C VAL A 116 19.43 -51.11 -10.32
N ASN A 117 20.52 -51.34 -11.08
CA ASN A 117 21.64 -50.39 -11.11
C ASN A 117 21.23 -49.01 -11.66
N ARG A 118 20.36 -48.94 -12.67
CA ARG A 118 19.84 -47.69 -13.21
C ARG A 118 18.91 -46.97 -12.20
N MET A 119 18.03 -47.73 -11.55
CA MET A 119 17.15 -47.19 -10.49
C MET A 119 17.94 -46.64 -9.31
N LEU A 120 19.09 -47.26 -8.96
CA LEU A 120 19.98 -46.77 -7.92
C LEU A 120 20.65 -45.45 -8.31
N GLU A 121 21.06 -45.29 -9.58
CA GLU A 121 21.61 -44.02 -10.08
C GLU A 121 20.54 -42.92 -10.03
N ASP A 122 19.32 -43.19 -10.53
CA ASP A 122 18.20 -42.23 -10.51
C ASP A 122 17.82 -41.84 -9.06
N ALA A 123 17.76 -42.81 -8.13
CA ALA A 123 17.48 -42.53 -6.72
C ALA A 123 18.60 -41.72 -6.04
N ALA A 124 19.86 -41.95 -6.38
CA ALA A 124 21.00 -41.18 -5.86
C ALA A 124 21.00 -39.74 -6.38
N ASP A 125 20.60 -39.53 -7.64
CA ASP A 125 20.44 -38.18 -8.20
C ASP A 125 19.34 -37.42 -7.50
N ILE A 126 18.17 -38.05 -7.27
CA ILE A 126 17.07 -37.45 -6.51
C ILE A 126 17.52 -37.13 -5.07
N GLN A 127 18.20 -38.08 -4.40
CA GLN A 127 18.74 -37.87 -3.05
C GLN A 127 19.65 -36.65 -2.99
N THR A 128 20.53 -36.48 -3.96
CA THR A 128 21.45 -35.34 -4.05
C THR A 128 20.70 -34.02 -4.20
N ILE A 129 19.61 -34.01 -4.97
CA ILE A 129 18.74 -32.83 -5.11
C ILE A 129 18.04 -32.53 -3.79
N LEU A 130 17.47 -33.52 -3.12
CA LEU A 130 16.78 -33.34 -1.83
C LEU A 130 17.75 -32.82 -0.75
N ASP A 131 18.96 -33.39 -0.65
CA ASP A 131 19.97 -32.92 0.30
C ASP A 131 20.40 -31.48 0.04
N SER A 132 20.68 -31.14 -1.22
CA SER A 132 21.10 -29.77 -1.59
C SER A 132 19.98 -28.73 -1.45
N SER A 133 18.72 -29.14 -1.56
CA SER A 133 17.54 -28.26 -1.41
C SER A 133 17.12 -28.06 0.04
N GLY A 134 17.76 -28.73 1.00
CA GLY A 134 17.42 -28.65 2.42
C GLY A 134 16.07 -29.30 2.77
N PHE A 135 15.69 -30.36 2.05
CA PHE A 135 14.41 -31.06 2.22
C PHE A 135 14.15 -31.47 3.67
N TYR A 136 15.14 -32.00 4.37
CA TYR A 136 15.00 -32.52 5.74
C TYR A 136 14.84 -31.46 6.82
N VAL A 137 15.00 -30.18 6.48
CA VAL A 137 14.80 -29.03 7.40
C VAL A 137 13.60 -28.17 7.02
N ILE A 138 12.77 -28.62 6.08
CA ILE A 138 11.60 -27.86 5.57
C ILE A 138 10.67 -27.44 6.72
N ASP A 139 10.34 -28.34 7.65
CA ASP A 139 9.42 -28.00 8.74
C ASP A 139 10.00 -26.92 9.66
N SER A 140 11.29 -26.97 9.96
CA SER A 140 11.96 -25.92 10.74
C SER A 140 11.96 -24.58 9.99
N LYS A 141 12.17 -24.58 8.67
CA LYS A 141 12.12 -23.39 7.83
C LYS A 141 10.69 -22.81 7.75
N ILE A 142 9.68 -23.68 7.68
CA ILE A 142 8.28 -23.26 7.74
C ILE A 142 8.00 -22.56 9.08
N GLU A 143 8.44 -23.13 10.21
CA GLU A 143 8.25 -22.54 11.53
C GLU A 143 8.99 -21.20 11.68
N GLU A 144 10.22 -21.10 11.20
CA GLU A 144 11.00 -19.87 11.23
C GLU A 144 10.30 -18.73 10.49
N VAL A 145 9.91 -18.94 9.22
CA VAL A 145 9.28 -17.91 8.40
C VAL A 145 7.86 -17.59 8.90
N ALA A 146 7.13 -18.62 9.34
CA ALA A 146 5.79 -18.46 9.89
C ALA A 146 5.79 -17.66 11.19
N ASN A 147 6.72 -17.93 12.10
CA ASN A 147 6.89 -17.15 13.34
C ASN A 147 7.32 -15.71 13.03
N GLY A 148 8.23 -15.52 12.08
CA GLY A 148 8.66 -14.19 11.66
C GLY A 148 7.52 -13.29 11.12
N LEU A 149 6.45 -13.90 10.57
CA LEU A 149 5.25 -13.19 10.10
C LEU A 149 4.04 -13.29 11.05
N GLY A 150 4.23 -13.82 12.28
CA GLY A 150 3.20 -13.90 13.32
C GLY A 150 2.13 -14.95 13.07
N LEU A 151 2.43 -16.00 12.32
CA LEU A 151 1.52 -17.15 12.18
C LEU A 151 1.65 -18.14 13.33
N GLY A 152 2.76 -18.12 14.08
CA GLY A 152 2.96 -18.94 15.28
C GLY A 152 1.89 -18.69 16.33
N ASP A 153 1.53 -17.43 16.57
CA ASP A 153 0.51 -17.02 17.54
C ASP A 153 -0.91 -17.47 17.15
N ILE A 154 -1.14 -17.63 15.84
CA ILE A 154 -2.42 -18.12 15.30
C ILE A 154 -2.53 -19.63 15.48
N GLY A 155 -1.41 -20.33 15.47
CA GLY A 155 -1.29 -21.78 15.48
C GLY A 155 -1.31 -22.39 14.08
N LEU A 156 -0.23 -23.08 13.68
CA LEU A 156 -0.07 -23.64 12.34
C LEU A 156 -1.05 -24.79 12.02
N ASP A 157 -1.66 -25.38 13.02
CA ASP A 157 -2.64 -26.48 12.88
C ASP A 157 -4.08 -25.99 12.68
N LYS A 158 -4.29 -24.65 12.69
CA LYS A 158 -5.59 -24.05 12.43
C LYS A 158 -5.97 -24.15 10.95
N PHE A 159 -7.27 -24.37 10.67
CA PHE A 159 -7.78 -24.44 9.30
C PHE A 159 -7.79 -23.07 8.64
N VAL A 160 -7.40 -23.02 7.35
CA VAL A 160 -7.34 -21.77 6.59
C VAL A 160 -8.71 -21.12 6.38
N ASP A 161 -9.78 -21.91 6.45
CA ASP A 161 -11.15 -21.41 6.28
C ASP A 161 -11.62 -20.55 7.46
N GLU A 162 -11.00 -20.72 8.63
CA GLU A 162 -11.30 -19.96 9.85
C GLU A 162 -10.52 -18.63 9.94
N LEU A 163 -9.64 -18.35 8.98
CA LEU A 163 -8.77 -17.19 9.00
C LEU A 163 -9.49 -15.93 8.51
N SER A 164 -9.18 -14.81 9.16
CA SER A 164 -9.55 -13.48 8.67
C SER A 164 -8.83 -13.16 7.35
N GLY A 165 -9.30 -12.16 6.60
CA GLY A 165 -8.66 -11.71 5.35
C GLY A 165 -7.18 -11.39 5.51
N GLY A 166 -6.82 -10.62 6.54
CA GLY A 166 -5.42 -10.27 6.83
C GLY A 166 -4.57 -11.50 7.20
N GLN A 167 -5.11 -12.43 7.98
CA GLN A 167 -4.42 -13.69 8.31
C GLN A 167 -4.19 -14.56 7.07
N ARG A 168 -5.16 -14.63 6.15
CA ARG A 168 -4.99 -15.32 4.86
C ARG A 168 -3.87 -14.70 4.02
N THR A 169 -3.78 -13.37 3.99
CA THR A 169 -2.69 -12.66 3.28
C THR A 169 -1.33 -12.97 3.91
N LYS A 170 -1.23 -13.04 5.25
CA LYS A 170 0.00 -13.48 5.93
C LYS A 170 0.43 -14.89 5.53
N VAL A 171 -0.51 -15.85 5.45
CA VAL A 171 -0.23 -17.23 5.00
C VAL A 171 0.25 -17.24 3.54
N LEU A 172 -0.38 -16.46 2.65
CA LEU A 172 0.04 -16.35 1.25
C LEU A 172 1.44 -15.75 1.12
N LEU A 173 1.73 -14.69 1.87
CA LEU A 173 3.06 -14.08 1.92
C LEU A 173 4.11 -15.08 2.42
N THR A 174 3.84 -15.78 3.53
CA THR A 174 4.73 -16.81 4.08
C THR A 174 5.02 -17.91 3.05
N LYS A 175 3.99 -18.43 2.40
CA LYS A 175 4.13 -19.43 1.34
C LYS A 175 5.00 -18.94 0.19
N LEU A 176 4.81 -17.69 -0.22
CA LEU A 176 5.56 -17.06 -1.30
C LEU A 176 7.05 -16.91 -0.94
N LEU A 177 7.36 -16.47 0.29
CA LEU A 177 8.74 -16.37 0.77
C LEU A 177 9.42 -17.74 0.86
N LEU A 178 8.70 -18.77 1.30
CA LEU A 178 9.19 -20.15 1.36
C LEU A 178 9.53 -20.73 -0.03
N GLN A 179 8.79 -20.35 -1.07
CA GLN A 179 9.07 -20.75 -2.45
C GLN A 179 10.38 -20.17 -2.99
N ASN A 180 10.88 -19.09 -2.40
CA ASN A 180 12.11 -18.41 -2.78
C ASN A 180 12.27 -18.23 -4.30
N PRO A 181 11.30 -17.60 -5.01
CA PRO A 181 11.33 -17.50 -6.46
C PRO A 181 12.50 -16.63 -6.95
N ALA A 182 12.91 -16.81 -8.21
CA ALA A 182 13.94 -15.96 -8.81
C ALA A 182 13.53 -14.48 -8.94
N ILE A 183 12.23 -14.22 -8.95
CA ILE A 183 11.65 -12.86 -8.90
C ILE A 183 10.45 -12.88 -7.97
N LEU A 184 10.49 -11.98 -6.99
CA LEU A 184 9.40 -11.79 -6.02
C LEU A 184 8.67 -10.49 -6.34
N LEU A 185 7.35 -10.56 -6.52
CA LEU A 185 6.49 -9.39 -6.75
C LEU A 185 5.60 -9.18 -5.52
N LEU A 186 5.77 -8.05 -4.85
CA LEU A 186 5.09 -7.70 -3.61
C LEU A 186 4.26 -6.41 -3.82
N ASP A 187 2.95 -6.51 -3.61
CA ASP A 187 2.05 -5.35 -3.63
C ASP A 187 1.53 -5.11 -2.21
N GLU A 188 2.00 -4.04 -1.58
CA GLU A 188 1.67 -3.61 -0.22
C GLU A 188 1.80 -4.75 0.85
N PRO A 189 2.98 -5.40 0.97
CA PRO A 189 3.13 -6.55 1.87
C PRO A 189 3.03 -6.19 3.36
N THR A 190 3.23 -4.93 3.72
CA THR A 190 3.24 -4.45 5.10
C THR A 190 1.84 -4.18 5.67
N ASN A 191 0.80 -4.05 4.84
CA ASN A 191 -0.55 -3.63 5.26
C ASN A 191 -1.20 -4.49 6.36
N TYR A 192 -0.78 -5.74 6.54
CA TYR A 192 -1.36 -6.66 7.52
C TYR A 192 -0.37 -7.11 8.59
N LEU A 193 0.83 -6.51 8.58
CA LEU A 193 1.90 -6.79 9.54
C LEU A 193 1.89 -5.72 10.64
N ASP A 194 2.23 -6.11 11.84
CA ASP A 194 2.60 -5.19 12.90
C ASP A 194 4.09 -4.82 12.81
N GLU A 195 4.54 -3.94 13.68
CA GLU A 195 5.89 -3.38 13.63
C GLU A 195 6.99 -4.45 13.72
N ASP A 196 6.83 -5.45 14.59
CA ASP A 196 7.84 -6.50 14.76
C ASP A 196 7.93 -7.42 13.54
N HIS A 197 6.78 -7.77 12.96
CA HIS A 197 6.74 -8.57 11.74
C HIS A 197 7.21 -7.77 10.49
N CYS A 198 6.94 -6.47 10.43
CA CYS A 198 7.52 -5.59 9.41
C CYS A 198 9.03 -5.54 9.51
N ARG A 199 9.57 -5.42 10.73
CA ARG A 199 11.03 -5.42 10.97
C ARG A 199 11.66 -6.76 10.55
N TRP A 200 11.01 -7.88 10.87
CA TRP A 200 11.47 -9.19 10.43
C TRP A 200 11.48 -9.31 8.89
N LEU A 201 10.39 -8.87 8.22
CA LEU A 201 10.31 -8.89 6.76
C LEU A 201 11.38 -8.00 6.13
N THR A 202 11.67 -6.84 6.72
CA THR A 202 12.75 -5.95 6.28
C THR A 202 14.09 -6.69 6.25
N VAL A 203 14.46 -7.35 7.37
CA VAL A 203 15.71 -8.12 7.46
C VAL A 203 15.73 -9.29 6.46
N TYR A 204 14.60 -9.95 6.28
CA TYR A 204 14.47 -11.05 5.30
C TYR A 204 14.73 -10.56 3.87
N LEU A 205 14.10 -9.44 3.46
CA LEU A 205 14.25 -8.87 2.11
C LEU A 205 15.63 -8.24 1.87
N GLN A 206 16.26 -7.67 2.89
CA GLN A 206 17.65 -7.19 2.78
C GLN A 206 18.63 -8.32 2.45
N ASN A 207 18.37 -9.54 2.95
CA ASN A 207 19.17 -10.73 2.71
C ASN A 207 18.68 -11.57 1.52
N TYR A 208 17.68 -11.10 0.77
CA TYR A 208 17.13 -11.82 -0.36
C TYR A 208 18.10 -11.77 -1.54
N GLU A 209 18.67 -12.91 -1.94
CA GLU A 209 19.69 -12.99 -2.99
C GLU A 209 19.14 -12.78 -4.41
N ASN A 210 17.84 -13.01 -4.59
CA ASN A 210 17.17 -12.90 -5.87
C ASN A 210 16.62 -11.47 -6.07
N ALA A 211 16.00 -11.21 -7.22
CA ALA A 211 15.41 -9.92 -7.51
C ALA A 211 13.99 -9.81 -6.94
N PHE A 212 13.58 -8.60 -6.59
CA PHE A 212 12.16 -8.34 -6.30
C PHE A 212 11.69 -6.99 -6.86
N ILE A 213 10.37 -6.88 -7.05
CA ILE A 213 9.66 -5.63 -7.29
C ILE A 213 8.66 -5.44 -6.16
N LEU A 214 8.80 -4.34 -5.45
CA LEU A 214 8.00 -3.96 -4.29
C LEU A 214 7.17 -2.72 -4.60
N ILE A 215 5.87 -2.76 -4.32
CA ILE A 215 5.03 -1.58 -4.15
C ILE A 215 4.74 -1.45 -2.66
N SER A 216 5.00 -0.29 -2.09
CA SER A 216 4.63 0.04 -0.70
C SER A 216 4.47 1.56 -0.54
N HIS A 217 3.73 1.95 0.48
CA HIS A 217 3.59 3.33 0.94
C HIS A 217 4.35 3.58 2.25
N ASP A 218 5.05 2.56 2.76
CA ASP A 218 5.92 2.63 3.93
C ASP A 218 7.32 3.08 3.50
N ILE A 219 7.61 4.38 3.68
CA ILE A 219 8.88 4.99 3.26
C ILE A 219 10.09 4.38 3.97
N PRO A 220 10.13 4.22 5.31
CA PRO A 220 11.20 3.53 6.01
C PRO A 220 11.46 2.13 5.43
N PHE A 221 10.42 1.34 5.24
CA PHE A 221 10.53 0.00 4.67
C PHE A 221 11.15 0.01 3.26
N ILE A 222 10.64 0.88 2.36
CA ILE A 222 11.21 1.03 1.02
C ILE A 222 12.68 1.42 1.08
N ASN A 223 13.03 2.39 1.94
CA ASN A 223 14.39 2.91 2.06
C ASN A 223 15.39 1.84 2.47
N ASP A 224 14.97 0.94 3.36
CA ASP A 224 15.82 -0.10 3.93
C ASP A 224 16.02 -1.30 3.02
N VAL A 225 15.02 -1.63 2.17
CA VAL A 225 15.06 -2.86 1.37
C VAL A 225 15.39 -2.65 -0.11
N SER A 226 15.23 -1.42 -0.64
CA SER A 226 15.42 -1.16 -2.07
C SER A 226 16.77 -0.53 -2.40
N ASN A 227 17.33 -0.91 -3.55
CA ASN A 227 18.54 -0.31 -4.13
C ASN A 227 18.27 0.37 -5.49
N ILE A 228 17.08 0.22 -6.02
CA ILE A 228 16.59 0.82 -7.25
C ILE A 228 15.17 1.33 -7.04
N ILE A 229 14.92 2.56 -7.42
CA ILE A 229 13.59 3.15 -7.43
C ILE A 229 13.12 3.35 -8.86
N TYR A 230 11.92 2.86 -9.16
CA TYR A 230 11.20 3.25 -10.37
C TYR A 230 10.02 4.14 -9.98
N HIS A 231 10.02 5.36 -10.47
CA HIS A 231 8.97 6.34 -10.20
C HIS A 231 7.99 6.39 -11.36
N VAL A 232 6.72 6.09 -11.07
CA VAL A 232 5.59 6.22 -12.00
C VAL A 232 4.99 7.59 -11.81
N GLU A 233 5.08 8.44 -12.83
CA GLU A 233 4.52 9.78 -12.82
C GLU A 233 4.16 10.23 -14.24
N ASN A 234 3.02 10.91 -14.40
CA ASN A 234 2.56 11.43 -15.70
C ASN A 234 2.59 10.39 -16.81
N CYS A 235 2.07 9.18 -16.55
CA CYS A 235 2.06 8.04 -17.48
C CYS A 235 3.46 7.55 -17.90
N SER A 236 4.52 8.01 -17.27
CA SER A 236 5.92 7.64 -17.55
C SER A 236 6.53 6.85 -16.38
N LEU A 237 7.62 6.14 -16.66
CA LEU A 237 8.37 5.38 -15.68
C LEU A 237 9.84 5.76 -15.73
N THR A 238 10.34 6.34 -14.65
CA THR A 238 11.72 6.81 -14.57
C THR A 238 12.50 6.00 -13.54
N ARG A 239 13.70 5.52 -13.93
CA ARG A 239 14.58 4.73 -13.08
C ARG A 239 15.58 5.61 -12.33
N TYR A 240 15.69 5.41 -11.03
CA TYR A 240 16.69 6.02 -10.14
C TYR A 240 17.50 4.92 -9.47
N VAL A 241 18.81 5.11 -9.38
CA VAL A 241 19.72 4.20 -8.67
C VAL A 241 19.92 4.73 -7.26
N GLY A 242 19.73 3.86 -6.29
CA GLY A 242 19.84 4.19 -4.87
C GLY A 242 18.54 3.88 -4.12
N ASN A 243 18.52 4.23 -2.83
CA ASN A 243 17.37 4.08 -1.95
C ASN A 243 16.38 5.25 -2.11
N TYR A 244 15.32 5.26 -1.27
CA TYR A 244 14.30 6.30 -1.32
C TYR A 244 14.83 7.71 -1.01
N GLU A 245 15.76 7.85 -0.07
CA GLU A 245 16.35 9.17 0.27
C GLU A 245 17.14 9.76 -0.89
N GLU A 246 17.95 8.93 -1.57
CA GLU A 246 18.70 9.36 -2.75
C GLU A 246 17.78 9.72 -3.91
N PHE A 247 16.73 8.91 -4.14
CA PHE A 247 15.67 9.22 -5.10
C PHE A 247 15.05 10.59 -4.81
N ASN A 248 14.59 10.82 -3.59
CA ASN A 248 13.90 12.05 -3.22
C ASN A 248 14.79 13.28 -3.45
N ARG A 249 16.07 13.19 -3.07
CA ARG A 249 17.04 14.26 -3.33
C ARG A 249 17.21 14.56 -4.82
N ILE A 250 17.34 13.53 -5.65
CA ILE A 250 17.53 13.70 -7.11
C ILE A 250 16.24 14.23 -7.75
N TYR A 251 15.09 13.71 -7.34
CA TYR A 251 13.78 14.12 -7.83
C TYR A 251 13.51 15.60 -7.57
N GLU A 252 13.74 16.06 -6.33
CA GLU A 252 13.58 17.48 -5.97
C GLU A 252 14.52 18.40 -6.76
N LEU A 253 15.77 17.99 -6.98
CA LEU A 253 16.71 18.75 -7.80
C LEU A 253 16.25 18.85 -9.27
N ASN A 254 15.76 17.74 -9.84
CA ASN A 254 15.27 17.73 -11.21
C ASN A 254 14.02 18.61 -11.36
N LYS A 255 13.09 18.52 -10.41
CA LYS A 255 11.87 19.35 -10.39
C LYS A 255 12.20 20.84 -10.33
N GLN A 256 13.11 21.26 -9.45
CA GLN A 256 13.57 22.63 -9.37
C GLN A 256 14.26 23.11 -10.67
N LYS A 257 14.97 22.21 -11.35
CA LYS A 257 15.64 22.51 -12.61
C LYS A 257 14.60 22.73 -13.73
N GLU A 258 13.62 21.83 -13.85
CA GLU A 258 12.53 21.93 -14.82
C GLU A 258 11.72 23.22 -14.63
N GLU A 259 11.40 23.57 -13.38
CA GLU A 259 10.69 24.80 -13.06
C GLU A 259 11.47 26.06 -13.45
N ARG A 260 12.78 26.09 -13.16
CA ARG A 260 13.67 27.19 -13.58
C ARG A 260 13.80 27.29 -15.11
N GLU A 261 13.89 26.16 -15.81
CA GLU A 261 13.96 26.13 -17.28
C GLU A 261 12.64 26.64 -17.88
N TYR A 262 11.49 26.22 -17.34
CA TYR A 262 10.19 26.72 -17.74
C TYR A 262 10.07 28.24 -17.51
N GLU A 263 10.38 28.73 -16.32
CA GLU A 263 10.33 30.17 -16.02
C GLU A 263 11.26 31.00 -16.93
N LYS A 264 12.46 30.48 -17.19
CA LYS A 264 13.41 31.13 -18.10
C LYS A 264 12.87 31.22 -19.53
N GLN A 265 12.27 30.13 -20.00
CA GLN A 265 11.66 30.11 -21.32
C GLN A 265 10.45 31.06 -21.40
N GLN A 266 9.58 31.09 -20.38
CA GLN A 266 8.44 32.00 -20.35
C GLN A 266 8.88 33.49 -20.41
N LYS A 267 9.92 33.85 -19.65
CA LYS A 267 10.51 35.20 -19.71
C LYS A 267 11.11 35.52 -21.07
N GLU A 268 11.63 34.53 -21.81
CA GLU A 268 12.14 34.71 -23.16
C GLU A 268 11.00 34.88 -24.16
N ILE A 269 9.94 34.07 -24.04
CA ILE A 269 8.72 34.17 -24.85
C ILE A 269 8.09 35.56 -24.68
N GLU A 270 7.89 36.00 -23.44
CA GLU A 270 7.33 37.32 -23.12
C GLU A 270 8.14 38.48 -23.76
N LYS A 271 9.48 38.39 -23.69
CA LYS A 271 10.36 39.39 -24.33
C LYS A 271 10.25 39.39 -25.85
N LEU A 272 10.12 38.22 -26.48
CA LEU A 272 9.96 38.09 -27.92
C LEU A 272 8.59 38.64 -28.34
N GLU A 273 7.52 38.31 -27.64
CA GLU A 273 6.17 38.80 -27.88
C GLU A 273 6.09 40.33 -27.73
N ASP A 274 6.64 40.88 -26.68
CA ASP A 274 6.74 42.33 -26.45
C ASP A 274 7.49 43.04 -27.58
N PHE A 275 8.62 42.46 -27.98
CA PHE A 275 9.40 43.01 -29.11
C PHE A 275 8.61 42.98 -30.44
N ILE A 276 7.93 41.88 -30.73
CA ILE A 276 7.08 41.71 -31.91
C ILE A 276 5.94 42.72 -31.87
N ALA A 277 5.23 42.85 -30.75
CA ALA A 277 4.10 43.75 -30.56
C ALA A 277 4.51 45.22 -30.83
N ARG A 278 5.65 45.67 -30.28
CA ARG A 278 6.17 47.06 -30.46
C ARG A 278 6.70 47.37 -31.86
N ASN A 279 7.17 46.37 -32.61
CA ASN A 279 7.89 46.58 -33.87
C ASN A 279 7.13 46.12 -35.11
N LYS A 280 6.06 45.33 -34.99
CA LYS A 280 5.29 44.77 -36.13
C LYS A 280 4.66 45.86 -37.02
N ALA A 281 4.23 46.96 -36.42
CA ALA A 281 3.54 48.08 -37.12
C ALA A 281 4.50 49.04 -37.83
N ARG A 282 5.81 49.04 -37.52
CA ARG A 282 6.80 49.98 -38.07
C ARG A 282 7.50 49.40 -39.28
N VAL A 283 7.47 50.08 -40.45
CA VAL A 283 8.08 49.62 -41.70
C VAL A 283 9.57 49.28 -41.54
N ALA A 284 10.32 50.12 -40.83
CA ALA A 284 11.77 49.95 -40.64
C ALA A 284 12.15 48.72 -39.77
N THR A 285 11.30 48.28 -38.84
CA THR A 285 11.60 47.20 -37.90
C THR A 285 10.79 45.94 -38.17
N ARG A 286 9.89 45.96 -39.14
CA ARG A 286 9.01 44.83 -39.49
C ARG A 286 9.77 43.55 -39.86
N GLY A 287 10.92 43.69 -40.56
CA GLY A 287 11.76 42.53 -40.88
C GLY A 287 12.32 41.83 -39.64
N MET A 288 12.76 42.59 -38.64
CA MET A 288 13.25 42.06 -37.39
C MET A 288 12.10 41.42 -36.55
N ALA A 289 10.93 42.06 -36.53
CA ALA A 289 9.76 41.49 -35.86
C ALA A 289 9.33 40.14 -36.48
N ASN A 290 9.33 40.04 -37.83
CA ASN A 290 9.04 38.79 -38.54
C ASN A 290 10.09 37.70 -38.26
N SER A 291 11.38 38.06 -38.16
CA SER A 291 12.43 37.11 -37.77
C SER A 291 12.23 36.54 -36.36
N ARG A 292 11.86 37.42 -35.41
CA ARG A 292 11.56 36.99 -34.02
C ARG A 292 10.27 36.16 -33.93
N MET A 293 9.27 36.47 -34.74
CA MET A 293 8.04 35.66 -34.82
C MET A 293 8.36 34.24 -35.35
N LYS A 294 9.20 34.10 -36.36
CA LYS A 294 9.66 32.80 -36.85
C LYS A 294 10.52 32.03 -35.81
N GLN A 295 11.25 32.74 -34.95
CA GLN A 295 11.99 32.15 -33.85
C GLN A 295 11.01 31.58 -32.80
N LEU A 296 9.96 32.33 -32.44
CA LEU A 296 8.92 31.89 -31.50
C LEU A 296 8.15 30.68 -32.06
N GLU A 297 7.78 30.70 -33.35
CA GLU A 297 7.08 29.58 -34.01
C GLU A 297 7.90 28.28 -34.09
N LYS A 298 9.24 28.38 -34.05
CA LYS A 298 10.15 27.23 -34.06
C LYS A 298 10.60 26.78 -32.68
N MET A 299 10.24 27.51 -31.64
CA MET A 299 10.62 27.19 -30.26
C MET A 299 9.76 26.05 -29.75
N ASP A 300 10.39 24.98 -29.28
CA ASP A 300 9.70 23.93 -28.55
C ASP A 300 9.25 24.50 -27.19
N ILE A 301 7.96 24.74 -27.06
CA ILE A 301 7.38 25.33 -25.88
C ILE A 301 7.30 24.23 -24.79
N LEU A 302 8.02 24.46 -23.71
CA LEU A 302 7.94 23.60 -22.52
C LEU A 302 6.53 23.70 -21.93
N GLU A 303 5.92 22.55 -21.68
CA GLU A 303 4.67 22.52 -20.91
C GLU A 303 4.97 22.92 -19.47
N ARG A 304 4.02 23.63 -18.85
CA ARG A 304 4.13 23.93 -17.43
C ARG A 304 4.19 22.60 -16.67
N PRO A 305 5.17 22.41 -15.77
CA PRO A 305 5.19 21.24 -14.89
C PRO A 305 3.82 21.06 -14.24
N ARG A 306 3.20 19.91 -14.45
CA ARG A 306 1.87 19.63 -13.87
C ARG A 306 2.03 19.43 -12.39
N GLU A 307 1.71 20.45 -11.61
CA GLU A 307 1.53 20.26 -10.17
C GLU A 307 0.21 19.52 -9.94
N LYS A 308 0.29 18.34 -9.33
CA LYS A 308 -0.91 17.72 -8.78
C LYS A 308 -1.44 18.59 -7.65
N PRO A 309 -2.76 18.71 -7.50
CA PRO A 309 -3.32 19.42 -6.36
C PRO A 309 -2.83 18.70 -5.08
N LYS A 310 -1.97 19.38 -4.32
CA LYS A 310 -1.56 18.88 -3.02
C LYS A 310 -2.78 18.82 -2.12
N PRO A 311 -3.02 17.71 -1.43
CA PRO A 311 -4.11 17.65 -0.48
C PRO A 311 -3.89 18.70 0.61
N SER A 312 -4.98 19.29 1.10
CA SER A 312 -4.96 20.21 2.22
C SER A 312 -6.13 19.86 3.14
N PHE A 313 -5.81 19.38 4.32
CA PHE A 313 -6.81 18.96 5.28
C PHE A 313 -6.96 20.00 6.38
N LYS A 314 -8.22 20.34 6.71
CA LYS A 314 -8.52 21.24 7.82
C LYS A 314 -9.81 20.81 8.48
N PHE A 315 -9.72 20.37 9.72
CA PHE A 315 -10.89 20.00 10.53
C PHE A 315 -11.66 21.23 11.00
N ARG A 316 -12.99 21.12 11.00
CA ARG A 316 -13.88 22.17 11.53
C ARG A 316 -14.18 21.86 12.99
N GLU A 317 -13.91 22.83 13.86
CA GLU A 317 -14.07 22.65 15.30
C GLU A 317 -15.50 22.98 15.74
N ALA A 318 -16.14 22.05 16.46
CA ALA A 318 -17.42 22.27 17.13
C ALA A 318 -17.21 22.92 18.52
N LYS A 319 -18.31 23.29 19.18
CA LYS A 319 -18.29 23.78 20.57
C LYS A 319 -17.61 22.77 21.49
N ALA A 320 -16.92 23.29 22.51
CA ALA A 320 -16.22 22.45 23.50
C ALA A 320 -17.19 21.49 24.21
N PRO A 321 -16.86 20.19 24.27
CA PRO A 321 -17.65 19.18 24.97
C PRO A 321 -17.41 19.23 26.49
N SER A 322 -18.10 18.38 27.25
CA SER A 322 -17.81 18.11 28.65
C SER A 322 -16.36 17.70 28.88
N ARG A 323 -15.91 17.69 30.15
CA ARG A 323 -14.52 17.31 30.48
C ARG A 323 -14.19 15.88 30.04
N PHE A 324 -15.09 14.96 30.30
CA PHE A 324 -14.98 13.56 29.87
C PHE A 324 -15.89 13.36 28.65
N LEU A 325 -15.32 12.88 27.54
CA LEU A 325 -16.06 12.60 26.33
C LEU A 325 -16.62 11.18 26.35
N ILE A 326 -15.84 10.26 26.88
CA ILE A 326 -16.24 8.87 27.09
C ILE A 326 -15.73 8.44 28.48
N ASP A 327 -16.60 7.76 29.23
CA ASP A 327 -16.27 7.09 30.48
C ASP A 327 -16.77 5.64 30.39
N ALA A 328 -15.82 4.69 30.41
CA ALA A 328 -16.06 3.27 30.32
C ALA A 328 -15.63 2.61 31.64
N GLN A 329 -16.55 1.88 32.27
CA GLN A 329 -16.35 1.22 33.59
C GLN A 329 -16.55 -0.28 33.48
N ASP A 330 -15.56 -1.04 33.95
CA ASP A 330 -15.52 -2.50 33.91
C ASP A 330 -15.84 -3.09 32.54
N LEU A 331 -15.38 -2.34 31.48
CA LEU A 331 -15.68 -2.64 30.09
C LEU A 331 -14.98 -3.91 29.63
N VAL A 332 -15.75 -4.87 29.10
CA VAL A 332 -15.28 -6.06 28.41
C VAL A 332 -15.81 -6.03 26.97
N ILE A 333 -14.90 -6.04 26.01
CA ILE A 333 -15.25 -6.05 24.58
C ILE A 333 -15.14 -7.45 23.99
N GLY A 334 -15.86 -7.69 22.93
CA GLY A 334 -15.85 -8.95 22.16
C GLY A 334 -17.09 -9.10 21.31
N TYR A 335 -17.21 -10.25 20.68
CA TYR A 335 -18.41 -10.69 19.97
C TYR A 335 -19.10 -11.80 20.78
N ASP A 336 -18.86 -13.07 20.42
CA ASP A 336 -19.40 -14.22 21.18
C ASP A 336 -18.52 -14.57 22.39
N GLN A 337 -17.26 -14.17 22.37
CA GLN A 337 -16.29 -14.40 23.45
C GLN A 337 -15.59 -13.10 23.84
N PRO A 338 -15.21 -12.95 25.12
CA PRO A 338 -14.47 -11.79 25.59
C PRO A 338 -13.06 -11.74 24.99
N LEU A 339 -12.70 -10.59 24.42
CA LEU A 339 -11.37 -10.30 23.91
C LEU A 339 -10.47 -9.65 24.96
N THR A 340 -11.08 -8.98 25.97
CA THR A 340 -10.34 -8.25 26.99
C THR A 340 -10.78 -8.63 28.39
N LYS A 341 -9.91 -8.36 29.37
CA LYS A 341 -10.27 -8.28 30.78
C LYS A 341 -11.12 -7.02 31.03
N PRO A 342 -11.83 -6.93 32.18
CA PRO A 342 -12.49 -5.67 32.54
C PRO A 342 -11.49 -4.51 32.58
N MET A 343 -11.82 -3.42 31.92
CA MET A 343 -10.99 -2.24 31.85
C MET A 343 -11.77 -0.97 32.13
N ASN A 344 -11.10 0.01 32.73
CA ASN A 344 -11.65 1.34 32.98
C ASN A 344 -10.90 2.35 32.12
N LEU A 345 -11.61 3.02 31.22
CA LEU A 345 -11.05 3.95 30.26
C LEU A 345 -11.79 5.29 30.29
N GLN A 346 -11.06 6.38 30.34
CA GLN A 346 -11.62 7.74 30.29
C GLN A 346 -10.95 8.56 29.20
N VAL A 347 -11.76 9.05 28.25
CA VAL A 347 -11.30 9.98 27.22
C VAL A 347 -11.58 11.40 27.66
N GLU A 348 -10.54 12.13 28.03
CA GLU A 348 -10.65 13.52 28.44
C GLU A 348 -10.58 14.48 27.25
N ARG A 349 -11.19 15.66 27.41
CA ARG A 349 -11.15 16.72 26.40
C ARG A 349 -9.73 17.20 26.12
N ASN A 350 -9.45 17.46 24.83
CA ASN A 350 -8.18 17.94 24.29
C ASN A 350 -7.01 16.95 24.43
N LYS A 351 -7.29 15.70 24.78
CA LYS A 351 -6.29 14.63 24.74
C LYS A 351 -6.18 14.04 23.33
N LYS A 352 -4.97 13.70 22.95
CA LYS A 352 -4.69 13.00 21.69
C LYS A 352 -4.10 11.64 22.06
N ILE A 353 -4.88 10.58 21.87
CA ILE A 353 -4.60 9.24 22.36
C ILE A 353 -4.33 8.32 21.19
N ALA A 354 -3.19 7.62 21.20
CA ALA A 354 -2.91 6.51 20.31
C ALA A 354 -3.25 5.17 20.98
N LEU A 355 -4.05 4.34 20.33
CA LEU A 355 -4.36 2.97 20.72
C LEU A 355 -3.46 2.03 19.95
N THR A 356 -2.55 1.35 20.64
CA THR A 356 -1.56 0.42 20.10
C THR A 356 -1.84 -1.02 20.52
N GLY A 357 -1.09 -1.96 19.96
CA GLY A 357 -1.16 -3.40 20.25
C GLY A 357 -1.18 -4.23 18.97
N VAL A 358 -0.85 -5.52 19.06
CA VAL A 358 -0.78 -6.43 17.90
C VAL A 358 -2.11 -6.56 17.18
N ASN A 359 -2.06 -7.00 15.92
CA ASN A 359 -3.26 -7.16 15.12
C ASN A 359 -4.17 -8.29 15.66
N GLY A 360 -5.49 -8.04 15.61
CA GLY A 360 -6.49 -9.01 16.08
C GLY A 360 -6.81 -8.98 17.57
N LEU A 361 -6.24 -8.07 18.35
CA LEU A 361 -6.58 -7.89 19.77
C LEU A 361 -7.94 -7.21 20.01
N GLY A 362 -8.55 -6.64 18.96
CA GLY A 362 -9.85 -5.99 19.08
C GLY A 362 -9.78 -4.47 19.17
N LYS A 363 -8.74 -3.81 18.62
CA LYS A 363 -8.62 -2.34 18.57
C LYS A 363 -9.84 -1.69 17.93
N SER A 364 -10.20 -2.09 16.71
CA SER A 364 -11.41 -1.60 16.02
C SER A 364 -12.71 -1.97 16.77
N THR A 365 -12.73 -3.14 17.42
CA THR A 365 -13.85 -3.56 18.28
C THR A 365 -14.00 -2.62 19.46
N LEU A 366 -12.90 -2.21 20.09
CA LEU A 366 -12.91 -1.22 21.18
C LEU A 366 -13.46 0.12 20.68
N LEU A 367 -12.97 0.64 19.56
CA LEU A 367 -13.49 1.89 18.99
C LEU A 367 -14.99 1.82 18.73
N LYS A 368 -15.47 0.74 18.09
CA LYS A 368 -16.90 0.53 17.81
C LYS A 368 -17.73 0.40 19.10
N THR A 369 -17.19 -0.22 20.13
CA THR A 369 -17.88 -0.36 21.43
C THR A 369 -17.95 0.98 22.16
N LEU A 370 -16.86 1.78 22.17
CA LEU A 370 -16.85 3.12 22.77
C LEU A 370 -17.82 4.08 22.06
N LEU A 371 -18.06 3.88 20.77
CA LEU A 371 -19.04 4.63 19.97
C LEU A 371 -20.49 4.13 20.11
N GLY A 372 -20.70 3.01 20.81
CA GLY A 372 -22.03 2.39 20.93
C GLY A 372 -22.52 1.72 19.64
N ILE A 373 -21.65 1.52 18.65
CA ILE A 373 -21.95 0.78 17.40
C ILE A 373 -22.04 -0.73 17.71
N LEU A 374 -21.16 -1.21 18.59
CA LEU A 374 -21.14 -2.59 19.07
C LEU A 374 -21.46 -2.61 20.57
N PRO A 375 -22.39 -3.46 21.04
CA PRO A 375 -22.66 -3.58 22.46
C PRO A 375 -21.46 -4.22 23.20
N PRO A 376 -21.14 -3.79 24.44
CA PRO A 376 -20.13 -4.47 25.25
C PRO A 376 -20.64 -5.84 25.72
N ILE A 377 -19.73 -6.79 25.98
CA ILE A 377 -20.07 -8.06 26.62
C ILE A 377 -20.45 -7.82 28.09
N SER A 378 -19.72 -6.95 28.78
CA SER A 378 -20.04 -6.49 30.15
C SER A 378 -19.48 -5.08 30.39
N GLY A 379 -19.88 -4.45 31.47
CA GLY A 379 -19.52 -3.09 31.80
C GLY A 379 -20.46 -2.05 31.18
N ASN A 380 -20.12 -0.78 31.35
CA ASN A 380 -20.92 0.32 30.87
C ASN A 380 -20.05 1.39 30.17
N VAL A 381 -20.57 1.95 29.09
CA VAL A 381 -19.94 3.07 28.39
C VAL A 381 -20.91 4.25 28.41
N SER A 382 -20.47 5.39 28.91
CA SER A 382 -21.25 6.62 28.92
C SER A 382 -20.56 7.71 28.07
N SER A 383 -21.35 8.41 27.27
CA SER A 383 -20.88 9.56 26.48
C SER A 383 -21.16 10.85 27.24
N GLY A 384 -20.22 11.78 27.20
CA GLY A 384 -20.36 13.10 27.76
C GLY A 384 -21.34 13.99 26.99
N GLU A 385 -21.67 15.15 27.56
CA GLU A 385 -22.55 16.12 26.91
C GLU A 385 -21.83 16.87 25.78
N ASN A 386 -22.57 17.19 24.71
CA ASN A 386 -22.10 17.94 23.54
C ASN A 386 -20.93 17.27 22.79
N VAL A 387 -20.80 15.95 22.87
CA VAL A 387 -19.81 15.20 22.09
C VAL A 387 -20.30 15.05 20.66
N ILE A 388 -19.57 15.64 19.71
CA ILE A 388 -19.80 15.52 18.26
C ILE A 388 -18.57 14.88 17.67
N TYR A 389 -18.70 13.60 17.26
CA TYR A 389 -17.57 12.84 16.76
C TYR A 389 -17.57 12.68 15.24
N GLY A 390 -16.38 12.52 14.66
CA GLY A 390 -16.14 11.98 13.34
C GLY A 390 -15.42 10.64 13.47
N TYR A 391 -15.91 9.63 12.77
CA TYR A 391 -15.30 8.31 12.78
C TYR A 391 -14.80 7.94 11.38
N PHE A 392 -13.49 7.66 11.28
CA PHE A 392 -12.86 7.14 10.10
C PHE A 392 -12.69 5.63 10.27
N GLU A 393 -13.53 4.88 9.58
CA GLU A 393 -13.55 3.41 9.67
C GLU A 393 -12.54 2.78 8.69
N GLN A 394 -11.96 1.64 9.06
CA GLN A 394 -10.94 0.95 8.25
C GLN A 394 -11.51 0.37 6.95
N GLU A 395 -12.72 -0.21 6.95
CA GLU A 395 -13.30 -0.88 5.79
C GLU A 395 -14.41 -0.08 5.11
N ASP A 396 -14.40 -0.14 3.78
CA ASP A 396 -15.48 0.33 2.91
C ASP A 396 -16.23 -0.82 2.27
N SER A 397 -17.53 -0.63 2.09
CA SER A 397 -18.36 -1.55 1.30
C SER A 397 -17.91 -1.50 -0.16
N LYS A 398 -17.27 -2.53 -0.65
CA LYS A 398 -16.82 -2.71 -2.06
C LYS A 398 -17.94 -2.60 -3.12
N ASN A 399 -19.19 -2.40 -2.70
CA ASN A 399 -20.38 -2.37 -3.55
C ASN A 399 -21.05 -0.99 -3.64
N ASN A 400 -20.32 0.10 -3.38
CA ASN A 400 -20.90 1.44 -3.47
C ASN A 400 -20.89 1.95 -4.91
N ALA A 401 -22.07 2.03 -5.53
CA ALA A 401 -22.28 2.51 -6.90
C ALA A 401 -22.41 4.03 -7.02
N ASN A 402 -22.39 4.77 -5.90
CA ASN A 402 -22.41 6.23 -5.93
C ASN A 402 -21.13 6.78 -6.57
N THR A 403 -21.22 7.94 -7.21
CA THR A 403 -20.01 8.70 -7.56
C THR A 403 -19.43 9.36 -6.30
N ALA A 404 -18.12 9.64 -6.27
CA ALA A 404 -17.49 10.35 -5.15
C ALA A 404 -18.20 11.66 -4.82
N LEU A 405 -18.65 12.38 -5.84
CA LEU A 405 -19.47 13.59 -5.68
C LEU A 405 -20.77 13.30 -4.94
N ASN A 406 -21.52 12.31 -5.39
CA ASN A 406 -22.83 12.00 -4.81
C ASN A 406 -22.67 11.41 -3.40
N GLU A 407 -21.62 10.66 -3.13
CA GLU A 407 -21.31 10.10 -1.82
C GLU A 407 -21.16 11.18 -0.75
N VAL A 408 -20.50 12.29 -1.08
CA VAL A 408 -20.38 13.44 -0.18
C VAL A 408 -21.65 14.28 -0.21
N TRP A 409 -22.23 14.53 -1.38
CA TRP A 409 -23.39 15.41 -1.52
C TRP A 409 -24.65 14.88 -0.84
N ASN A 410 -24.85 13.57 -0.85
CA ASN A 410 -26.00 12.94 -0.15
C ASN A 410 -25.95 13.18 1.37
N GLU A 411 -24.77 13.27 1.96
CA GLU A 411 -24.58 13.55 3.40
C GLU A 411 -24.69 15.06 3.69
N TYR A 412 -24.30 15.91 2.73
CA TYR A 412 -24.30 17.38 2.85
C TYR A 412 -25.16 18.05 1.76
N PRO A 413 -26.49 17.81 1.72
CA PRO A 413 -27.35 18.27 0.63
C PRO A 413 -27.55 19.80 0.59
N PHE A 414 -27.15 20.51 1.63
CA PHE A 414 -27.18 21.99 1.70
C PHE A 414 -26.00 22.64 0.98
N LEU A 415 -24.95 21.89 0.64
CA LEU A 415 -23.84 22.37 -0.16
C LEU A 415 -24.21 22.36 -1.65
N THR A 416 -23.70 23.33 -2.39
CA THR A 416 -23.81 23.32 -3.85
C THR A 416 -22.86 22.29 -4.48
N ASN A 417 -23.19 21.85 -5.69
CA ASN A 417 -22.31 20.93 -6.45
C ASN A 417 -20.88 21.46 -6.59
N HIS A 418 -20.74 22.78 -6.77
CA HIS A 418 -19.44 23.43 -6.88
C HIS A 418 -18.63 23.37 -5.56
N GLU A 419 -19.29 23.59 -4.43
CA GLU A 419 -18.64 23.53 -3.12
C GLU A 419 -18.17 22.10 -2.80
N VAL A 420 -18.98 21.08 -3.07
CA VAL A 420 -18.59 19.69 -2.88
C VAL A 420 -17.39 19.31 -3.77
N ARG A 421 -17.40 19.75 -5.04
CA ARG A 421 -16.25 19.54 -5.94
C ARG A 421 -14.99 20.24 -5.43
N LEU A 422 -15.11 21.43 -4.91
CA LEU A 422 -13.99 22.19 -4.36
C LEU A 422 -13.38 21.48 -3.14
N GLU A 423 -14.20 20.98 -2.23
CA GLU A 423 -13.71 20.26 -1.04
C GLU A 423 -13.07 18.91 -1.41
N LEU A 424 -13.66 18.16 -2.35
CA LEU A 424 -13.05 16.94 -2.88
C LEU A 424 -11.69 17.23 -3.58
N ALA A 425 -11.61 18.32 -4.35
CA ALA A 425 -10.36 18.74 -4.97
C ALA A 425 -9.31 19.17 -3.93
N ARG A 426 -9.72 19.81 -2.81
CA ARG A 426 -8.84 20.12 -1.66
C ARG A 426 -8.30 18.85 -1.00
N CYS A 427 -9.05 17.76 -1.03
CA CYS A 427 -8.56 16.45 -0.57
C CYS A 427 -7.59 15.79 -1.56
N GLY A 428 -7.23 16.46 -2.67
CA GLY A 428 -6.30 15.94 -3.67
C GLY A 428 -6.94 14.99 -4.69
N LEU A 429 -8.27 15.05 -4.88
CA LEU A 429 -8.97 14.30 -5.91
C LEU A 429 -9.04 15.08 -7.22
N THR A 430 -8.76 14.40 -8.33
CA THR A 430 -8.89 14.98 -9.67
C THR A 430 -10.35 15.08 -10.09
N THR A 431 -10.63 15.87 -11.13
CA THR A 431 -12.00 16.00 -11.68
C THR A 431 -12.56 14.65 -12.12
N GLU A 432 -11.72 13.76 -12.65
CA GLU A 432 -12.10 12.41 -13.05
C GLU A 432 -12.50 11.56 -11.85
N ASN A 433 -11.69 11.58 -10.79
CA ASN A 433 -11.98 10.85 -9.55
C ASN A 433 -13.29 11.31 -8.90
N ILE A 434 -13.54 12.62 -8.89
CA ILE A 434 -14.76 13.21 -8.34
C ILE A 434 -16.03 12.70 -9.06
N THR A 435 -15.94 12.42 -10.35
CA THR A 435 -17.07 11.91 -11.16
C THR A 435 -17.11 10.39 -11.27
N SER A 436 -16.05 9.70 -10.82
CA SER A 436 -15.96 8.24 -10.84
C SER A 436 -16.81 7.60 -9.73
N MET A 437 -17.27 6.37 -9.96
CA MET A 437 -17.98 5.59 -8.94
C MET A 437 -17.01 5.17 -7.83
N MET A 438 -17.45 5.14 -6.57
CA MET A 438 -16.67 4.73 -5.42
C MET A 438 -16.02 3.35 -5.60
N MET A 439 -16.73 2.41 -6.23
CA MET A 439 -16.22 1.06 -6.51
C MET A 439 -15.05 1.01 -7.51
N VAL A 440 -14.83 2.07 -8.29
CA VAL A 440 -13.76 2.16 -9.30
C VAL A 440 -12.53 2.91 -8.74
N LEU A 441 -12.72 3.66 -7.66
CA LEU A 441 -11.64 4.41 -7.02
C LEU A 441 -10.64 3.46 -6.34
N SER A 442 -9.37 3.82 -6.35
CA SER A 442 -8.35 3.15 -5.54
C SER A 442 -8.64 3.31 -4.04
N GLY A 443 -8.05 2.44 -3.21
CA GLY A 443 -8.19 2.52 -1.76
C GLY A 443 -7.82 3.90 -1.20
N GLY A 444 -6.76 4.53 -1.73
CA GLY A 444 -6.35 5.87 -1.31
C GLY A 444 -7.29 7.00 -1.77
N GLU A 445 -7.84 6.91 -2.97
CA GLU A 445 -8.86 7.85 -3.45
C GLU A 445 -10.15 7.73 -2.62
N ASN A 446 -10.54 6.50 -2.29
CA ASN A 446 -11.65 6.22 -1.39
C ASN A 446 -11.42 6.79 0.01
N ALA A 447 -10.23 6.62 0.57
CA ALA A 447 -9.85 7.20 1.86
C ALA A 447 -9.96 8.73 1.85
N LYS A 448 -9.52 9.39 0.76
CA LYS A 448 -9.65 10.85 0.58
C LYS A 448 -11.10 11.32 0.53
N VAL A 449 -12.01 10.56 -0.10
CA VAL A 449 -13.47 10.87 -0.09
C VAL A 449 -14.04 10.77 1.33
N ARG A 450 -13.68 9.71 2.08
CA ARG A 450 -14.11 9.53 3.47
C ARG A 450 -13.57 10.63 4.39
N LEU A 451 -12.31 11.02 4.22
CA LEU A 451 -11.72 12.15 4.94
C LEU A 451 -12.47 13.45 4.60
N CYS A 452 -12.82 13.68 3.33
CA CYS A 452 -13.60 14.86 2.93
C CYS A 452 -14.94 14.95 3.70
N LYS A 453 -15.66 13.83 3.88
CA LYS A 453 -16.90 13.79 4.67
C LYS A 453 -16.66 14.21 6.13
N ILE A 454 -15.57 13.77 6.74
CA ILE A 454 -15.23 14.14 8.12
C ILE A 454 -14.80 15.60 8.22
N LEU A 455 -14.03 16.10 7.25
CA LEU A 455 -13.57 17.51 7.21
C LEU A 455 -14.70 18.52 7.06
N LEU A 456 -15.79 18.12 6.42
CA LEU A 456 -17.00 18.96 6.27
C LEU A 456 -17.81 19.06 7.55
N LYS A 457 -17.68 18.10 8.47
CA LYS A 457 -18.41 18.05 9.73
C LYS A 457 -17.74 18.94 10.79
N GLU A 458 -18.53 19.74 11.51
CA GLU A 458 -18.05 20.35 12.74
C GLU A 458 -17.98 19.28 13.83
N LEU A 459 -16.80 19.07 14.43
CA LEU A 459 -16.56 18.03 15.40
C LEU A 459 -15.61 18.48 16.52
N ASN A 460 -15.71 17.83 17.66
CA ASN A 460 -14.82 18.04 18.80
C ASN A 460 -14.15 16.76 19.29
N PHE A 461 -14.51 15.61 18.68
CA PHE A 461 -13.89 14.32 18.91
C PHE A 461 -13.67 13.59 17.59
N LEU A 462 -12.43 13.27 17.30
CA LEU A 462 -12.02 12.57 16.09
C LEU A 462 -11.54 11.16 16.45
N ILE A 463 -12.13 10.16 15.80
CA ILE A 463 -11.82 8.75 15.99
C ILE A 463 -11.33 8.21 14.67
N LEU A 464 -10.11 7.67 14.65
CA LEU A 464 -9.43 7.24 13.44
C LEU A 464 -8.98 5.77 13.60
N ASP A 465 -9.42 4.91 12.70
CA ASP A 465 -9.01 3.51 12.66
C ASP A 465 -8.08 3.31 11.45
N GLU A 466 -6.78 3.28 11.72
CA GLU A 466 -5.69 3.17 10.74
C GLU A 466 -5.80 4.15 9.55
N PRO A 467 -5.83 5.46 9.82
CA PRO A 467 -6.12 6.48 8.80
C PRO A 467 -5.03 6.62 7.74
N THR A 468 -3.84 6.10 7.97
CA THR A 468 -2.69 6.15 7.06
C THR A 468 -2.73 5.07 6.00
N ASN A 469 -3.53 4.00 6.21
CA ASN A 469 -3.65 2.92 5.25
C ASN A 469 -4.14 3.43 3.90
N HIS A 470 -3.44 3.03 2.85
CA HIS A 470 -3.71 3.43 1.46
C HIS A 470 -3.50 4.92 1.11
N LEU A 471 -3.10 5.79 2.05
CA LEU A 471 -2.75 7.16 1.72
C LEU A 471 -1.35 7.23 1.10
N ASP A 472 -1.20 8.08 0.10
CA ASP A 472 0.10 8.42 -0.45
C ASP A 472 0.91 9.29 0.54
N PRO A 473 2.25 9.32 0.45
CA PRO A 473 3.09 10.06 1.40
C PRO A 473 2.70 11.54 1.57
N GLU A 474 2.35 12.22 0.48
CA GLU A 474 1.94 13.63 0.54
C GLU A 474 0.64 13.82 1.34
N ALA A 475 -0.32 12.89 1.20
CA ALA A 475 -1.55 12.93 1.98
C ALA A 475 -1.33 12.55 3.45
N LYS A 476 -0.39 11.64 3.76
CA LYS A 476 0.00 11.32 5.14
C LYS A 476 0.57 12.55 5.83
N ASP A 477 1.52 13.25 5.21
CA ASP A 477 2.15 14.45 5.77
C ASP A 477 1.14 15.57 6.04
N GLU A 478 0.19 15.77 5.12
CA GLU A 478 -0.86 16.80 5.30
C GLU A 478 -1.89 16.38 6.36
N LEU A 479 -2.19 15.08 6.48
CA LEU A 479 -3.07 14.58 7.55
C LEU A 479 -2.40 14.73 8.92
N GLU A 480 -1.12 14.42 9.06
CA GLU A 480 -0.35 14.62 10.28
C GLU A 480 -0.41 16.08 10.73
N LYS A 481 -0.13 17.04 9.84
CA LYS A 481 -0.22 18.47 10.12
C LYS A 481 -1.63 18.88 10.59
N ALA A 482 -2.66 18.41 9.87
CA ALA A 482 -4.05 18.72 10.22
C ALA A 482 -4.44 18.15 11.59
N LEU A 483 -3.96 16.94 11.94
CA LEU A 483 -4.18 16.33 13.25
C LEU A 483 -3.39 17.04 14.36
N ALA A 484 -2.17 17.49 14.07
CA ALA A 484 -1.38 18.29 15.00
C ALA A 484 -2.05 19.64 15.32
N GLU A 485 -2.65 20.31 14.32
CA GLU A 485 -3.34 21.59 14.46
C GLU A 485 -4.73 21.46 15.10
N PHE A 486 -5.37 20.29 15.01
CA PHE A 486 -6.70 20.08 15.56
C PHE A 486 -6.71 20.19 17.09
N ARG A 487 -7.55 21.08 17.63
CA ARG A 487 -7.63 21.35 19.08
C ARG A 487 -8.61 20.45 19.83
N GLY A 488 -9.41 19.66 19.11
CA GLY A 488 -10.31 18.68 19.71
C GLY A 488 -9.57 17.46 20.27
N THR A 489 -10.34 16.50 20.73
CA THR A 489 -9.84 15.22 21.23
C THR A 489 -9.65 14.25 20.06
N ILE A 490 -8.57 13.47 20.10
CA ILE A 490 -8.28 12.44 19.10
C ILE A 490 -8.14 11.09 19.81
N LEU A 491 -8.77 10.06 19.28
CA LEU A 491 -8.52 8.66 19.62
C LEU A 491 -8.19 7.93 18.31
N MET A 492 -6.96 7.45 18.17
CA MET A 492 -6.48 6.91 16.92
C MET A 492 -5.84 5.52 17.12
N VAL A 493 -6.18 4.58 16.24
CA VAL A 493 -5.42 3.35 16.03
C VAL A 493 -4.42 3.58 14.92
N SER A 494 -3.15 3.32 15.17
CA SER A 494 -2.10 3.37 14.16
C SER A 494 -0.95 2.43 14.52
N HIS A 495 -0.35 1.83 13.50
CA HIS A 495 0.86 1.02 13.58
C HIS A 495 2.12 1.77 13.12
N GLU A 496 2.00 3.05 12.80
CA GLU A 496 3.08 3.89 12.30
C GLU A 496 3.50 4.93 13.36
N PRO A 497 4.44 4.64 14.28
CA PRO A 497 4.83 5.56 15.36
C PRO A 497 5.30 6.92 14.82
N TYR A 498 6.07 6.93 13.72
CA TYR A 498 6.57 8.15 13.10
C TYR A 498 5.45 9.11 12.66
N PHE A 499 4.24 8.61 12.38
CA PHE A 499 3.11 9.42 11.97
C PHE A 499 2.46 10.17 13.13
N TYR A 500 2.44 9.58 14.33
CA TYR A 500 1.68 10.15 15.44
C TYR A 500 2.53 10.71 16.60
N GLU A 501 3.80 10.36 16.72
CA GLU A 501 4.67 10.79 17.82
C GLU A 501 4.75 12.31 17.98
N SER A 502 4.62 13.06 16.88
CA SER A 502 4.72 14.52 16.89
C SER A 502 3.57 15.22 17.63
N PHE A 503 2.39 14.58 17.75
CA PHE A 503 1.19 15.23 18.31
C PHE A 503 0.44 14.42 19.37
N ILE A 504 0.71 13.15 19.57
CA ILE A 504 0.03 12.31 20.57
C ILE A 504 0.47 12.70 21.99
N THR A 505 -0.51 12.73 22.92
CA THR A 505 -0.26 13.04 24.33
C THR A 505 -0.22 11.81 25.22
N ASP A 506 -0.94 10.75 24.85
CA ASP A 506 -1.10 9.54 25.65
C ASP A 506 -1.13 8.30 24.72
N VAL A 507 -0.55 7.20 25.18
CA VAL A 507 -0.60 5.93 24.45
C VAL A 507 -1.32 4.89 25.31
N TRP A 508 -2.32 4.23 24.73
CA TRP A 508 -3.01 3.11 25.34
C TRP A 508 -2.55 1.82 24.64
N ASN A 509 -1.97 0.91 25.40
CA ASN A 509 -1.63 -0.41 24.88
C ASN A 509 -2.76 -1.41 25.23
N LEU A 510 -3.44 -1.95 24.20
CA LEU A 510 -4.51 -2.91 24.41
C LEU A 510 -4.01 -4.26 24.93
N GLU A 511 -2.73 -4.58 24.77
CA GLU A 511 -2.10 -5.80 25.27
C GLU A 511 -2.21 -5.92 26.79
N ASP A 512 -2.16 -4.80 27.51
CA ASP A 512 -2.29 -4.76 28.97
C ASP A 512 -3.64 -5.29 29.46
N PHE A 513 -4.65 -5.25 28.61
CA PHE A 513 -6.03 -5.64 28.90
C PHE A 513 -6.49 -6.91 28.18
N THR A 514 -5.67 -7.54 27.38
CA THR A 514 -6.06 -8.74 26.64
C THR A 514 -6.25 -9.95 27.56
N THR A 515 -7.17 -10.84 27.19
CA THR A 515 -7.31 -12.18 27.79
C THR A 515 -6.44 -13.21 27.10
N ARG A 516 -5.90 -12.88 25.91
CA ARG A 516 -5.00 -13.76 25.16
C ARG A 516 -3.59 -13.65 25.71
N ILE A 517 -2.86 -14.75 25.71
CA ILE A 517 -1.42 -14.76 25.97
C ILE A 517 -0.78 -14.26 24.65
N VAL A 518 -0.13 -13.12 24.70
CA VAL A 518 0.59 -12.50 23.57
C VAL A 518 2.02 -13.02 23.57
#